data_6d881545dc08ed998b40abad8bd58749
#
_entry.id   6d881545dc08ed998b40abad8bd58749
#
_cell.length_a   1.000
_cell.length_b   1.000
_cell.length_c   1.000
_cell.angle_alpha   90.00
_cell.angle_beta   90.00
_cell.angle_gamma   90.00
#
_symmetry.space_group_name_H-M   'P 1'
#
loop_
_entity.id
_entity.type
_entity.pdbx_description
1 polymer ?
#
loop_
_entity_poly.entity_id
_entity_poly.type
_entity_poly.pdbx_seq_one_letter_code
_entity_poly.pdbx_strand_id
1 'polypeptide(L)'
;MVWNHTTLHMRSKDKNWTYLQMLLPQNNELELINFLRKKWGKKVLWHLEAVSQQGSPRLAALPVLKWNGIDELNEIMEDCKKLGAVIFNPHVLTVEGGGLGVVDADQVKAKLRFDPKGLLNPGKLAGWEIKEQFNI
;
A
#
# COMPACT_ATOMS: atom_id res chain seq x y z
N MET A 1 -17.46 1.64 -3.37
CA MET A 1 -16.02 1.52 -3.15
C MET A 1 -15.51 2.75 -2.43
N VAL A 2 -15.09 2.59 -1.23
CA VAL A 2 -14.89 3.68 -0.26
C VAL A 2 -13.45 4.18 -0.23
N TRP A 3 -12.49 3.36 -0.64
CA TRP A 3 -11.05 3.57 -0.46
C TRP A 3 -10.47 4.80 -1.19
N ASN A 4 -11.06 5.21 -2.30
CA ASN A 4 -10.49 6.27 -3.15
C ASN A 4 -11.25 7.60 -3.12
N HIS A 5 -12.32 7.72 -2.34
CA HIS A 5 -13.14 8.93 -2.39
C HIS A 5 -12.38 10.19 -1.96
N THR A 6 -11.55 10.11 -0.92
CA THR A 6 -10.75 11.26 -0.45
C THR A 6 -9.73 11.67 -1.51
N THR A 7 -9.02 10.69 -2.10
CA THR A 7 -8.05 10.94 -3.17
C THR A 7 -8.71 11.54 -4.41
N LEU A 8 -9.84 10.97 -4.85
CA LEU A 8 -10.58 11.48 -6.00
C LEU A 8 -11.09 12.90 -5.76
N HIS A 9 -11.58 13.21 -4.55
CA HIS A 9 -11.99 14.54 -4.18
C HIS A 9 -10.82 15.54 -4.25
N MET A 10 -9.65 15.18 -3.74
CA MET A 10 -8.47 16.04 -3.81
C MET A 10 -7.98 16.21 -5.25
N ARG A 11 -7.95 15.12 -6.04
CA ARG A 11 -7.53 15.16 -7.45
C ARG A 11 -8.49 15.94 -8.34
N SER A 12 -9.76 16.05 -8.00
CA SER A 12 -10.71 16.90 -8.73
C SER A 12 -10.36 18.38 -8.65
N LYS A 13 -9.69 18.79 -7.57
CA LYS A 13 -9.22 20.17 -7.35
C LYS A 13 -7.81 20.39 -7.88
N ASP A 14 -6.93 19.41 -7.73
CA ASP A 14 -5.54 19.46 -8.17
C ASP A 14 -5.05 18.04 -8.49
N LYS A 15 -4.69 17.82 -9.75
CA LYS A 15 -4.25 16.50 -10.26
C LYS A 15 -2.95 16.00 -9.63
N ASN A 16 -2.19 16.88 -8.97
CA ASN A 16 -0.93 16.55 -8.32
C ASN A 16 -1.10 15.90 -6.93
N TRP A 17 -2.27 15.37 -6.61
CA TRP A 17 -2.46 14.57 -5.40
C TRP A 17 -2.46 13.08 -5.74
N THR A 18 -1.81 12.31 -4.89
CA THR A 18 -1.79 10.84 -4.91
C THR A 18 -2.07 10.30 -3.51
N TYR A 19 -1.88 9.01 -3.28
CA TYR A 19 -2.13 8.41 -1.97
C TYR A 19 -1.19 7.22 -1.72
N LEU A 20 -1.07 6.85 -0.46
CA LEU A 20 -0.52 5.58 -0.02
C LEU A 20 -1.57 4.82 0.78
N GLN A 21 -1.29 3.54 1.02
CA GLN A 21 -2.04 2.73 1.97
C GLN A 21 -1.06 2.13 2.96
N MET A 22 -1.41 2.14 4.24
CA MET A 22 -0.53 1.59 5.27
C MET A 22 -1.32 1.17 6.52
N LEU A 23 -0.75 0.23 7.27
CA LEU A 23 -1.10 0.04 8.67
C LEU A 23 -0.11 0.83 9.51
N LEU A 24 -0.62 1.60 10.45
CA LEU A 24 0.22 2.34 11.38
C LEU A 24 0.87 1.40 12.41
N PRO A 25 2.04 1.74 12.95
CA PRO A 25 2.71 0.96 13.97
C PRO A 25 1.83 0.91 15.24
N GLN A 26 1.63 -0.28 15.79
CA GLN A 26 0.83 -0.44 17.01
C GLN A 26 1.52 0.25 18.19
N ASN A 27 0.77 1.04 18.94
CA ASN A 27 1.20 1.85 20.09
C ASN A 27 2.09 3.07 19.77
N ASN A 28 2.47 3.28 18.51
CA ASN A 28 3.30 4.43 18.07
C ASN A 28 2.64 5.24 16.94
N GLU A 29 1.33 5.11 16.78
CA GLU A 29 0.58 5.76 15.69
C GLU A 29 0.74 7.27 15.71
N LEU A 30 0.63 7.88 16.90
CA LEU A 30 0.76 9.33 17.07
C LEU A 30 2.18 9.83 16.81
N GLU A 31 3.19 9.06 17.16
CA GLU A 31 4.59 9.39 16.90
C GLU A 31 4.84 9.51 15.39
N LEU A 32 4.41 8.51 14.63
CA LEU A 32 4.52 8.52 13.16
C LEU A 32 3.75 9.70 12.54
N ILE A 33 2.51 9.92 12.95
CA ILE A 33 1.69 11.02 12.43
C ILE A 33 2.36 12.37 12.73
N ASN A 34 2.85 12.57 13.95
CA ASN A 34 3.49 13.83 14.35
C ASN A 34 4.82 14.04 13.62
N PHE A 35 5.62 13.00 13.45
CA PHE A 35 6.86 13.07 12.67
C PHE A 35 6.58 13.51 11.23
N LEU A 36 5.64 12.85 10.54
CA LEU A 36 5.30 13.19 9.16
C LEU A 36 4.67 14.58 9.04
N ARG A 37 3.84 14.98 9.99
CA ARG A 37 3.29 16.36 10.02
C ARG A 37 4.39 17.41 10.20
N LYS A 38 5.39 17.14 11.02
CA LYS A 38 6.52 18.04 11.24
C LYS A 38 7.42 18.14 10.00
N LYS A 39 7.74 16.99 9.38
CA LYS A 39 8.66 16.93 8.24
C LYS A 39 7.99 17.37 6.92
N TRP A 40 6.79 16.88 6.65
CA TRP A 40 6.11 17.01 5.35
C TRP A 40 4.98 18.03 5.33
N GLY A 41 4.51 18.46 6.51
CA GLY A 41 3.51 19.53 6.66
C GLY A 41 2.24 19.27 5.86
N LYS A 42 1.85 20.24 5.05
CA LYS A 42 0.62 20.19 4.22
C LYS A 42 0.73 19.25 3.01
N LYS A 43 1.89 18.66 2.75
CA LYS A 43 2.06 17.68 1.67
C LYS A 43 1.44 16.32 2.01
N VAL A 44 1.17 16.04 3.27
CA VAL A 44 0.56 14.79 3.74
C VAL A 44 -0.72 15.12 4.51
N LEU A 45 -1.85 14.72 3.96
CA LEU A 45 -3.17 14.86 4.60
C LEU A 45 -3.65 13.47 5.05
N TRP A 46 -4.00 13.37 6.31
CA TRP A 46 -4.35 12.09 6.91
C TRP A 46 -5.82 11.71 6.67
N HIS A 47 -6.01 10.48 6.23
CA HIS A 47 -7.26 9.76 6.29
C HIS A 47 -7.00 8.49 7.10
N LEU A 48 -7.67 8.36 8.25
CA LEU A 48 -7.47 7.26 9.19
C LEU A 48 -8.76 6.44 9.31
N GLU A 49 -8.60 5.13 9.34
CA GLU A 49 -9.68 4.17 9.50
C GLU A 49 -9.33 3.15 10.59
N ALA A 50 -10.27 2.91 11.50
CA ALA A 50 -10.12 1.83 12.47
C ALA A 50 -10.47 0.50 11.80
N VAL A 51 -9.57 -0.48 11.91
CA VAL A 51 -9.75 -1.83 11.40
C VAL A 51 -9.52 -2.86 12.49
N SER A 52 -10.13 -4.03 12.38
CA SER A 52 -9.84 -5.15 13.26
C SER A 52 -8.80 -6.06 12.60
N GLN A 53 -7.73 -6.37 13.31
CA GLN A 53 -6.73 -7.34 12.89
C GLN A 53 -6.54 -8.37 14.02
N GLN A 54 -6.90 -9.62 13.76
CA GLN A 54 -6.83 -10.71 14.76
C GLN A 54 -7.52 -10.37 16.09
N GLY A 55 -8.68 -9.71 16.00
CA GLY A 55 -9.47 -9.32 17.18
C GLY A 55 -8.97 -8.06 17.91
N SER A 56 -7.87 -7.45 17.47
CA SER A 56 -7.34 -6.21 18.05
C SER A 56 -7.62 -5.01 17.15
N PRO A 57 -7.96 -3.84 17.71
CA PRO A 57 -8.10 -2.62 16.92
C PRO A 57 -6.73 -2.14 16.40
N ARG A 58 -6.70 -1.74 15.14
CA ARG A 58 -5.55 -1.16 14.47
C ARG A 58 -5.98 0.08 13.72
N LEU A 59 -5.06 0.99 13.46
CA LEU A 59 -5.30 2.11 12.56
C LEU A 59 -4.68 1.82 11.19
N ALA A 60 -5.53 1.78 10.18
CA ALA A 60 -5.14 1.89 8.79
C ALA A 60 -5.12 3.36 8.40
N ALA A 61 -4.20 3.73 7.53
CA ALA A 61 -4.11 5.07 6.99
C ALA A 61 -4.10 5.05 5.46
N LEU A 62 -4.87 5.96 4.88
CA LEU A 62 -4.85 6.25 3.45
C LEU A 62 -4.47 7.73 3.26
N PRO A 63 -3.24 8.11 3.62
CA PRO A 63 -2.82 9.49 3.50
C PRO A 63 -2.86 9.95 2.05
N VAL A 64 -3.39 11.14 1.83
CA VAL A 64 -3.33 11.82 0.55
C VAL A 64 -2.06 12.63 0.49
N LEU A 65 -1.27 12.42 -0.54
CA LEU A 65 0.07 12.97 -0.69
C LEU A 65 0.13 13.96 -1.85
N LYS A 66 0.81 15.07 -1.66
CA LYS A 66 1.15 15.95 -2.77
C LYS A 66 2.22 15.28 -3.62
N TRP A 67 1.92 15.02 -4.89
CA TRP A 67 2.87 14.41 -5.82
C TRP A 67 3.94 15.42 -6.23
N ASN A 68 5.19 15.08 -6.01
CA ASN A 68 6.36 15.86 -6.40
C ASN A 68 7.49 14.95 -6.95
N GLY A 69 7.09 13.86 -7.59
CA GLY A 69 8.01 12.88 -8.16
C GLY A 69 8.18 11.63 -7.31
N ILE A 70 8.78 10.62 -7.93
CA ILE A 70 8.93 9.29 -7.33
C ILE A 70 9.92 9.29 -6.15
N ASP A 71 10.95 10.12 -6.21
CA ASP A 71 11.98 10.18 -5.18
C ASP A 71 11.40 10.70 -3.85
N GLU A 72 10.60 11.76 -3.89
CA GLU A 72 9.91 12.28 -2.70
C GLU A 72 8.90 11.24 -2.15
N LEU A 73 8.18 10.54 -3.03
CA LEU A 73 7.27 9.47 -2.59
C LEU A 73 8.03 8.34 -1.89
N ASN A 74 9.15 7.92 -2.45
CA ASN A 74 10.01 6.90 -1.85
C ASN A 74 10.55 7.36 -0.49
N GLU A 75 10.97 8.63 -0.36
CA GLU A 75 11.43 9.18 0.92
C GLU A 75 10.32 9.14 1.98
N ILE A 76 9.10 9.54 1.62
CA ILE A 76 7.94 9.45 2.53
C ILE A 76 7.70 7.99 2.95
N MET A 77 7.75 7.04 2.02
CA MET A 77 7.57 5.62 2.33
C MET A 77 8.66 5.10 3.27
N GLU A 78 9.91 5.47 3.04
CA GLU A 78 11.02 5.06 3.92
C GLU A 78 10.90 5.68 5.33
N ASP A 79 10.47 6.93 5.44
CA ASP A 79 10.17 7.54 6.74
C ASP A 79 9.08 6.75 7.49
N CYS A 80 8.00 6.36 6.79
CA CYS A 80 6.94 5.56 7.37
C CYS A 80 7.43 4.19 7.84
N LYS A 81 8.21 3.50 7.01
CA LYS A 81 8.78 2.17 7.33
C LYS A 81 9.72 2.22 8.53
N LYS A 82 10.61 3.23 8.60
CA LYS A 82 11.53 3.43 9.73
C LYS A 82 10.80 3.58 11.06
N LEU A 83 9.59 4.12 11.04
CA LEU A 83 8.73 4.26 12.21
C LEU A 83 7.77 3.07 12.40
N GLY A 84 7.95 1.97 11.66
CA GLY A 84 7.24 0.72 11.84
C GLY A 84 5.90 0.61 11.11
N ALA A 85 5.60 1.49 10.15
CA ALA A 85 4.43 1.33 9.31
C ALA A 85 4.61 0.20 8.30
N VAL A 86 3.53 -0.55 8.05
CA VAL A 86 3.45 -1.52 6.96
C VAL A 86 2.83 -0.84 5.75
N ILE A 87 3.60 -0.67 4.69
CA ILE A 87 3.16 0.03 3.47
C ILE A 87 2.56 -0.96 2.48
N PHE A 88 1.40 -0.61 1.91
CA PHE A 88 0.79 -1.23 0.75
C PHE A 88 0.87 -0.23 -0.41
N ASN A 89 1.95 -0.32 -1.20
CA ASN A 89 2.21 0.65 -2.26
C ASN A 89 1.31 0.41 -3.48
N PRO A 90 0.36 1.30 -3.81
CA PRO A 90 -0.53 1.13 -4.96
C PRO A 90 0.12 1.55 -6.29
N HIS A 91 1.36 2.08 -6.27
CA HIS A 91 2.04 2.62 -7.46
C HIS A 91 2.96 1.61 -8.15
N VAL A 92 2.76 0.32 -7.90
CA VAL A 92 3.53 -0.78 -8.50
C VAL A 92 2.62 -1.69 -9.30
N LEU A 93 3.21 -2.48 -10.18
CA LEU A 93 2.44 -3.34 -11.08
C LEU A 93 2.07 -4.69 -10.45
N THR A 94 2.92 -5.23 -9.58
CA THR A 94 2.74 -6.57 -9.02
C THR A 94 2.30 -6.52 -7.57
N VAL A 95 1.61 -7.57 -7.13
CA VAL A 95 1.16 -7.73 -5.75
C VAL A 95 2.36 -7.78 -4.79
N GLU A 96 3.42 -8.47 -5.18
CA GLU A 96 4.65 -8.61 -4.39
C GLU A 96 5.34 -7.26 -4.20
N GLY A 97 5.43 -6.46 -5.27
CA GLY A 97 5.98 -5.10 -5.19
C GLY A 97 5.12 -4.16 -4.36
N GLY A 98 3.81 -4.46 -4.24
CA GLY A 98 2.84 -3.60 -3.53
C GLY A 98 2.91 -3.64 -2.01
N GLY A 99 3.58 -4.64 -1.41
CA GLY A 99 3.66 -4.69 0.04
C GLY A 99 4.15 -6.01 0.62
N LEU A 100 3.95 -7.12 -0.09
CA LEU A 100 4.40 -8.42 0.41
C LEU A 100 5.93 -8.55 0.36
N GLY A 101 6.59 -7.98 -0.64
CA GLY A 101 8.04 -8.04 -0.83
C GLY A 101 8.57 -9.43 -1.22
N VAL A 102 7.70 -10.45 -1.21
CA VAL A 102 8.03 -11.85 -1.50
C VAL A 102 6.90 -12.47 -2.33
N VAL A 103 7.24 -13.50 -3.08
CA VAL A 103 6.26 -14.32 -3.79
C VAL A 103 5.53 -15.22 -2.78
N ASP A 104 4.22 -15.09 -2.73
CA ASP A 104 3.36 -15.93 -1.91
C ASP A 104 2.96 -17.18 -2.70
N ALA A 105 3.46 -18.35 -2.28
CA ALA A 105 3.17 -19.64 -2.90
C ALA A 105 1.67 -19.96 -2.94
N ASP A 106 0.91 -19.59 -1.91
CA ASP A 106 -0.53 -19.88 -1.85
C ASP A 106 -1.32 -19.06 -2.85
N GLN A 107 -0.89 -17.81 -3.12
CA GLN A 107 -1.48 -17.02 -4.20
C GLN A 107 -1.19 -17.63 -5.59
N VAL A 108 0.02 -18.12 -5.81
CA VAL A 108 0.37 -18.82 -7.06
C VAL A 108 -0.46 -20.10 -7.24
N LYS A 109 -0.60 -20.90 -6.17
CA LYS A 109 -1.44 -22.11 -6.17
C LYS A 109 -2.91 -21.79 -6.44
N ALA A 110 -3.45 -20.77 -5.78
CA ALA A 110 -4.81 -20.34 -6.01
C ALA A 110 -5.02 -19.93 -7.48
N LYS A 111 -4.08 -19.16 -8.04
CA LYS A 111 -4.14 -18.76 -9.45
C LYS A 111 -4.07 -19.96 -10.40
N LEU A 112 -3.16 -20.91 -10.17
CA LEU A 112 -3.08 -22.14 -10.97
C LEU A 112 -4.38 -22.93 -10.95
N ARG A 113 -5.02 -23.03 -9.80
CA ARG A 113 -6.29 -23.75 -9.63
C ARG A 113 -7.47 -23.07 -10.32
N PHE A 114 -7.59 -21.73 -10.20
CA PHE A 114 -8.79 -21.00 -10.63
C PHE A 114 -8.63 -20.24 -11.94
N ASP A 115 -7.40 -20.02 -12.38
CA ASP A 115 -7.05 -19.36 -13.65
C ASP A 115 -5.83 -20.03 -14.31
N PRO A 116 -5.93 -21.32 -14.66
CA PRO A 116 -4.79 -22.11 -15.16
C PRO A 116 -4.19 -21.57 -16.47
N LYS A 117 -4.96 -20.77 -17.22
CA LYS A 117 -4.50 -20.11 -18.44
C LYS A 117 -3.91 -18.73 -18.22
N GLY A 118 -3.92 -18.21 -16.98
CA GLY A 118 -3.37 -16.89 -16.63
C GLY A 118 -4.08 -15.71 -17.28
N LEU A 119 -5.39 -15.84 -17.55
CA LEU A 119 -6.16 -14.81 -18.27
C LEU A 119 -6.57 -13.63 -17.39
N LEU A 120 -6.75 -13.85 -16.08
CA LEU A 120 -7.18 -12.83 -15.15
C LEU A 120 -5.97 -12.02 -14.63
N ASN A 121 -6.04 -10.70 -14.73
CA ASN A 121 -5.00 -9.79 -14.25
C ASN A 121 -3.58 -10.20 -14.68
N PRO A 122 -3.29 -10.33 -15.99
CA PRO A 122 -1.98 -10.74 -16.47
C PRO A 122 -0.91 -9.77 -16.01
N GLY A 123 0.27 -10.30 -15.62
CA GLY A 123 1.41 -9.51 -15.15
C GLY A 123 1.26 -8.91 -13.75
N LYS A 124 0.21 -9.27 -12.98
CA LYS A 124 -0.01 -8.73 -11.63
C LYS A 124 0.52 -9.61 -10.50
N LEU A 125 0.85 -10.84 -10.78
CA LEU A 125 1.43 -11.79 -9.85
C LEU A 125 2.80 -12.22 -10.40
N ALA A 126 3.90 -11.73 -9.82
CA ALA A 126 5.26 -12.04 -10.26
C ALA A 126 5.55 -13.56 -10.13
N GLY A 127 5.02 -14.20 -9.10
CA GLY A 127 5.12 -15.65 -8.90
C GLY A 127 4.55 -16.48 -10.04
N TRP A 128 3.69 -15.92 -10.89
CA TRP A 128 3.14 -16.62 -12.05
C TRP A 128 4.21 -17.01 -13.08
N GLU A 129 5.22 -16.17 -13.28
CA GLU A 129 6.32 -16.40 -14.22
C GLU A 129 7.24 -17.55 -13.78
N ILE A 130 7.23 -17.85 -12.50
CA ILE A 130 8.04 -18.91 -11.89
C ILE A 130 7.19 -20.04 -11.27
N LYS A 131 5.93 -20.14 -11.69
CA LYS A 131 4.92 -21.08 -11.12
C LYS A 131 5.39 -22.54 -11.07
N GLU A 132 6.23 -22.95 -12.02
CA GLU A 132 6.76 -24.31 -12.11
C GLU A 132 7.68 -24.69 -10.93
N GLN A 133 8.20 -23.67 -10.20
CA GLN A 133 9.01 -23.90 -9.01
C GLN A 133 8.17 -24.27 -7.78
N PHE A 134 6.85 -24.12 -7.85
CA PHE A 134 5.96 -24.36 -6.72
C PHE A 134 5.38 -25.76 -6.67
N ASN A 135 5.86 -26.70 -7.50
CA ASN A 135 5.50 -28.14 -7.53
C ASN A 135 4.03 -28.40 -7.19
N ILE A 136 3.14 -28.19 -8.16
CA ILE A 136 1.69 -28.42 -8.01
C ILE A 136 1.27 -29.46 -9.05
#